data_f592a6cc5c9920792452278e0227edc9
#
_entry.id   f592a6cc5c9920792452278e0227edc9
#
_cell.length_a   1.000
_cell.length_b   1.000
_cell.length_c   1.000
_cell.angle_alpha   90.00
_cell.angle_beta   90.00
_cell.angle_gamma   90.00
#
_symmetry.space_group_name_H-M   'P 1'
#
loop_
_entity.id
_entity.type
_entity.pdbx_description
1 polymer ?
#
loop_
_entity_poly.entity_id
_entity_poly.type
_entity_poly.pdbx_seq_one_letter_code
_entity_poly.pdbx_strand_id
1 'polypeptide(L)'
;MSQGNAFAYLVLLSWPLFSIWLYRKKSLQVATLVTIIGGFMLLPVKTFVDFPLIPPLGKHSMPVLAAIIGCWFIKGQKIKYFANQGVLQILVVTLFLSAFVTAELNTDRIFLEGYFLPGLSKHDAVSSVVTIFLTVTPFFIGKQFFRSYQDQLLMFRFLAIAGVLYTIPMLYEIRMSPQLHTLFYDYFPHSFAQQKRYDGFRPVVFIGHGLLVAFFTMCSLVAMLALGEIKQRIKKYPASMLSYYLLFVLVLCKSKASLLYGLFAVVLIKKISYNKQLKIAVLLAMLTLFYPAMSIMKVFPHQEIAELAEAYIGSDRAQSLIFRFDNEYRLLEHAGKRLFFGWGGWGRNRVYSEETGKDISVTDGKWIITLGTRGIIGFIAEFGMIAIVIFRAYSAAKKIKSPNEQTLLAGHALLVGIVMVNQLPNSGLEAWLWLLIGILLGRSENILAQNRARLS
;
A
#
# COMPACT_ATOMS: atom_id res chain seq x y z
N MET A 1 2.86 -4.35 23.29
CA MET A 1 1.99 -5.42 23.80
C MET A 1 0.81 -5.61 22.85
N SER A 2 0.38 -6.87 22.63
CA SER A 2 -0.84 -7.18 21.88
C SER A 2 -2.07 -6.64 22.60
N GLN A 3 -3.07 -6.17 21.85
CA GLN A 3 -4.32 -5.59 22.36
C GLN A 3 -5.50 -6.40 21.86
N GLY A 4 -6.62 -6.33 22.56
CA GLY A 4 -7.89 -6.93 22.15
C GLY A 4 -8.41 -7.97 23.12
N ASN A 5 -9.71 -8.20 23.03
CA ASN A 5 -10.44 -9.21 23.80
C ASN A 5 -10.33 -10.61 23.17
N ALA A 6 -10.93 -11.61 23.81
CA ALA A 6 -10.95 -13.00 23.31
C ALA A 6 -11.54 -13.10 21.87
N PHE A 7 -12.51 -12.27 21.52
CA PHE A 7 -13.10 -12.26 20.18
C PHE A 7 -12.10 -11.78 19.13
N ALA A 8 -11.25 -10.77 19.43
CA ALA A 8 -10.19 -10.32 18.52
C ALA A 8 -9.20 -11.45 18.20
N TYR A 9 -8.78 -12.21 19.22
CA TYR A 9 -7.92 -13.38 19.01
C TYR A 9 -8.63 -14.50 18.26
N LEU A 10 -9.91 -14.75 18.57
CA LEU A 10 -10.71 -15.73 17.84
C LEU A 10 -10.75 -15.41 16.34
N VAL A 11 -11.07 -14.16 15.99
CA VAL A 11 -11.12 -13.71 14.59
C VAL A 11 -9.76 -13.82 13.92
N LEU A 12 -8.68 -13.41 14.60
CA LEU A 12 -7.33 -13.49 14.06
C LEU A 12 -6.91 -14.96 13.79
N LEU A 13 -7.10 -15.83 14.77
CA LEU A 13 -6.66 -17.23 14.70
C LEU A 13 -7.56 -18.11 13.83
N SER A 14 -8.84 -17.78 13.70
CA SER A 14 -9.75 -18.48 12.77
C SER A 14 -9.53 -18.09 11.31
N TRP A 15 -8.87 -16.96 11.01
CA TRP A 15 -8.67 -16.48 9.64
C TRP A 15 -7.93 -17.47 8.74
N PRO A 16 -6.84 -18.12 9.15
CA PRO A 16 -6.20 -19.17 8.36
C PRO A 16 -7.14 -20.35 8.05
N LEU A 17 -7.94 -20.79 9.02
CA LEU A 17 -8.89 -21.90 8.84
C LEU A 17 -9.98 -21.53 7.82
N PHE A 18 -10.54 -20.33 7.93
CA PHE A 18 -11.48 -19.77 6.96
C PHE A 18 -10.84 -19.69 5.56
N SER A 19 -9.60 -19.23 5.48
CA SER A 19 -8.87 -19.15 4.21
C SER A 19 -8.63 -20.53 3.60
N ILE A 20 -8.23 -21.53 4.39
CA ILE A 20 -8.08 -22.91 3.90
C ILE A 20 -9.39 -23.44 3.33
N TRP A 21 -10.51 -23.18 4.03
CA TRP A 21 -11.83 -23.55 3.52
C TRP A 21 -12.14 -22.85 2.18
N LEU A 22 -11.82 -21.55 2.04
CA LEU A 22 -11.99 -20.82 0.78
C LEU A 22 -11.16 -21.42 -0.35
N TYR A 23 -9.88 -21.73 -0.10
CA TYR A 23 -9.03 -22.34 -1.11
C TYR A 23 -9.51 -23.73 -1.54
N ARG A 24 -10.16 -24.49 -0.65
CA ARG A 24 -10.81 -25.76 -1.00
C ARG A 24 -12.05 -25.56 -1.89
N LYS A 25 -12.88 -24.55 -1.62
CA LYS A 25 -14.19 -24.38 -2.23
C LYS A 25 -14.23 -23.43 -3.44
N LYS A 26 -13.26 -22.51 -3.57
CA LYS A 26 -13.25 -21.46 -4.60
C LYS A 26 -12.01 -21.59 -5.50
N SER A 27 -12.01 -20.87 -6.64
CA SER A 27 -10.81 -20.73 -7.45
C SER A 27 -9.68 -20.07 -6.65
N LEU A 28 -8.42 -20.33 -7.02
CA LEU A 28 -7.24 -19.75 -6.39
C LEU A 28 -7.36 -18.23 -6.33
N GLN A 29 -7.78 -17.59 -7.43
CA GLN A 29 -7.91 -16.14 -7.55
C GLN A 29 -8.94 -15.58 -6.56
N VAL A 30 -10.14 -16.14 -6.51
CA VAL A 30 -11.19 -15.68 -5.57
C VAL A 30 -10.74 -15.90 -4.12
N ALA A 31 -10.19 -17.07 -3.79
CA ALA A 31 -9.71 -17.36 -2.45
C ALA A 31 -8.62 -16.38 -2.01
N THR A 32 -7.65 -16.07 -2.90
CA THR A 32 -6.58 -15.11 -2.63
C THR A 32 -7.12 -13.70 -2.37
N LEU A 33 -8.02 -13.20 -3.22
CA LEU A 33 -8.61 -11.87 -3.04
C LEU A 33 -9.35 -11.75 -1.72
N VAL A 34 -10.19 -12.74 -1.37
CA VAL A 34 -10.92 -12.75 -0.10
C VAL A 34 -9.94 -12.85 1.08
N THR A 35 -8.95 -13.73 1.02
CA THR A 35 -7.99 -13.93 2.12
C THR A 35 -7.20 -12.66 2.40
N ILE A 36 -6.64 -12.00 1.37
CA ILE A 36 -5.75 -10.85 1.56
C ILE A 36 -6.53 -9.55 1.76
N ILE A 37 -7.47 -9.23 0.86
CA ILE A 37 -8.25 -7.97 0.97
C ILE A 37 -9.25 -8.06 2.12
N GLY A 38 -9.93 -9.20 2.29
CA GLY A 38 -10.84 -9.41 3.41
C GLY A 38 -10.12 -9.35 4.76
N GLY A 39 -8.90 -9.93 4.86
CA GLY A 39 -8.07 -9.81 6.05
C GLY A 39 -7.71 -8.36 6.37
N PHE A 40 -7.33 -7.57 5.38
CA PHE A 40 -7.11 -6.14 5.54
C PHE A 40 -8.37 -5.39 6.03
N MET A 41 -9.55 -5.76 5.53
CA MET A 41 -10.82 -5.11 5.88
C MET A 41 -11.35 -5.48 7.26
N LEU A 42 -11.10 -6.72 7.74
CA LEU A 42 -11.83 -7.28 8.89
C LEU A 42 -10.97 -7.59 10.11
N LEU A 43 -9.67 -7.92 9.95
CA LEU A 43 -8.85 -8.35 11.09
C LEU A 43 -8.51 -7.19 12.05
N PRO A 44 -8.37 -7.47 13.36
CA PRO A 44 -7.97 -6.48 14.36
C PRO A 44 -6.53 -5.99 14.14
N VAL A 45 -6.29 -4.69 14.35
CA VAL A 45 -5.02 -4.03 13.95
C VAL A 45 -3.84 -4.34 14.87
N LYS A 46 -4.04 -4.27 16.18
CA LYS A 46 -2.98 -4.41 17.20
C LYS A 46 -3.03 -5.74 17.94
N THR A 47 -3.84 -6.67 17.45
CA THR A 47 -3.90 -8.04 17.97
C THR A 47 -2.92 -8.90 17.19
N PHE A 48 -2.01 -9.56 17.87
CA PHE A 48 -1.01 -10.44 17.28
C PHE A 48 -0.58 -11.52 18.26
N VAL A 49 -0.06 -12.62 17.72
CA VAL A 49 0.63 -13.66 18.47
C VAL A 49 2.13 -13.48 18.24
N ASP A 50 2.87 -13.38 19.31
CA ASP A 50 4.31 -13.18 19.28
C ASP A 50 5.02 -14.53 19.50
N PHE A 51 5.87 -14.88 18.57
CA PHE A 51 6.71 -16.08 18.63
C PHE A 51 8.18 -15.68 18.63
N PRO A 52 9.04 -16.39 19.35
CA PRO A 52 10.48 -16.16 19.26
C PRO A 52 10.95 -16.28 17.81
N LEU A 53 11.88 -15.39 17.40
CA LEU A 53 12.60 -15.42 16.11
C LEU A 53 11.79 -15.03 14.86
N ILE A 54 10.48 -14.85 14.93
CA ILE A 54 9.68 -14.40 13.79
C ILE A 54 8.91 -13.12 14.12
N PRO A 55 8.62 -12.27 13.14
CA PRO A 55 7.80 -11.08 13.38
C PRO A 55 6.41 -11.43 13.91
N PRO A 56 5.80 -10.57 14.74
CA PRO A 56 4.48 -10.82 15.31
C PRO A 56 3.44 -11.20 14.26
N LEU A 57 2.69 -12.27 14.51
CA LEU A 57 1.67 -12.78 13.61
C LEU A 57 0.33 -12.08 13.87
N GLY A 58 0.05 -11.05 13.09
CA GLY A 58 -1.17 -10.23 13.20
C GLY A 58 -1.82 -9.99 11.85
N LYS A 59 -2.57 -8.90 11.78
CA LYS A 59 -3.33 -8.47 10.60
C LYS A 59 -2.52 -8.44 9.30
N HIS A 60 -1.26 -8.02 9.35
CA HIS A 60 -0.43 -7.86 8.16
C HIS A 60 0.19 -9.19 7.68
N SER A 61 0.45 -10.13 8.58
CA SER A 61 1.14 -11.39 8.29
C SER A 61 0.19 -12.58 8.14
N MET A 62 -0.86 -12.70 8.97
CA MET A 62 -1.78 -13.83 8.97
C MET A 62 -2.47 -14.09 7.61
N PRO A 63 -3.02 -13.08 6.90
CA PRO A 63 -3.62 -13.32 5.58
C PRO A 63 -2.61 -13.79 4.54
N VAL A 64 -1.37 -13.31 4.63
CA VAL A 64 -0.31 -13.68 3.69
C VAL A 64 0.13 -15.12 3.93
N LEU A 65 0.35 -15.52 5.19
CA LEU A 65 0.65 -16.92 5.55
C LEU A 65 -0.48 -17.86 5.13
N ALA A 66 -1.73 -17.48 5.38
CA ALA A 66 -2.89 -18.26 4.95
C ALA A 66 -2.95 -18.39 3.41
N ALA A 67 -2.57 -17.35 2.67
CA ALA A 67 -2.49 -17.40 1.21
C ALA A 67 -1.35 -18.30 0.72
N ILE A 68 -0.19 -18.28 1.38
CA ILE A 68 0.92 -19.21 1.08
C ILE A 68 0.47 -20.65 1.28
N ILE A 69 -0.13 -20.96 2.43
CA ILE A 69 -0.66 -22.31 2.75
C ILE A 69 -1.71 -22.71 1.72
N GLY A 70 -2.63 -21.80 1.39
CA GLY A 70 -3.68 -22.03 0.38
C GLY A 70 -3.15 -22.34 -1.00
N CYS A 71 -2.15 -21.59 -1.47
CA CYS A 71 -1.52 -21.82 -2.77
C CYS A 71 -0.73 -23.14 -2.78
N TRP A 72 0.15 -23.37 -1.83
CA TRP A 72 1.06 -24.50 -1.84
C TRP A 72 0.38 -25.82 -1.50
N PHE A 73 -0.30 -25.88 -0.34
CA PHE A 73 -0.79 -27.14 0.20
C PHE A 73 -2.21 -27.49 -0.25
N ILE A 74 -3.05 -26.48 -0.56
CA ILE A 74 -4.44 -26.74 -0.97
C ILE A 74 -4.59 -26.77 -2.48
N LYS A 75 -3.95 -25.86 -3.20
CA LYS A 75 -4.02 -25.78 -4.67
C LYS A 75 -2.83 -26.45 -5.38
N GLY A 76 -1.81 -26.92 -4.65
CA GLY A 76 -0.61 -27.52 -5.24
C GLY A 76 0.22 -26.58 -6.08
N GLN A 77 0.03 -25.25 -5.92
CA GLN A 77 0.67 -24.23 -6.75
C GLN A 77 1.82 -23.57 -6.01
N LYS A 78 3.05 -23.87 -6.39
CA LYS A 78 4.25 -23.27 -5.76
C LYS A 78 4.42 -21.84 -6.23
N ILE A 79 4.64 -20.92 -5.28
CA ILE A 79 4.95 -19.50 -5.54
C ILE A 79 6.42 -19.41 -5.95
N LYS A 80 6.68 -18.83 -7.12
CA LYS A 80 8.03 -18.68 -7.69
C LYS A 80 8.51 -17.24 -7.45
N TYR A 81 9.48 -17.04 -6.59
CA TYR A 81 10.03 -15.72 -6.26
C TYR A 81 11.11 -15.28 -7.24
N PHE A 82 11.86 -16.21 -7.82
CA PHE A 82 13.03 -15.95 -8.67
C PHE A 82 12.88 -16.46 -10.11
N ALA A 83 11.65 -16.62 -10.57
CA ALA A 83 11.38 -17.22 -11.89
C ALA A 83 11.67 -16.30 -13.09
N ASN A 84 11.96 -15.04 -12.89
CA ASN A 84 12.22 -14.09 -13.97
C ASN A 84 13.65 -13.59 -13.90
N GLN A 85 14.30 -13.65 -15.05
CA GLN A 85 15.59 -13.01 -15.26
C GLN A 85 15.39 -11.51 -15.55
N GLY A 86 16.36 -10.69 -15.19
CA GLY A 86 16.40 -9.26 -15.48
C GLY A 86 16.25 -8.35 -14.26
N VAL A 87 15.99 -7.06 -14.53
CA VAL A 87 16.05 -5.98 -13.53
C VAL A 87 15.15 -6.25 -12.32
N LEU A 88 13.95 -6.83 -12.52
CA LEU A 88 13.05 -7.14 -11.40
C LEU A 88 13.69 -8.14 -10.42
N GLN A 89 14.37 -9.16 -10.91
CA GLN A 89 15.06 -10.13 -10.05
C GLN A 89 16.20 -9.49 -9.28
N ILE A 90 16.96 -8.59 -9.93
CA ILE A 90 18.02 -7.82 -9.28
C ILE A 90 17.42 -7.00 -8.14
N LEU A 91 16.34 -6.26 -8.37
CA LEU A 91 15.69 -5.45 -7.33
C LEU A 91 15.18 -6.30 -6.15
N VAL A 92 14.59 -7.46 -6.43
CA VAL A 92 14.12 -8.40 -5.39
C VAL A 92 15.30 -8.90 -4.56
N VAL A 93 16.36 -9.37 -5.20
CA VAL A 93 17.57 -9.85 -4.50
C VAL A 93 18.21 -8.72 -3.69
N THR A 94 18.33 -7.53 -4.28
CA THR A 94 18.85 -6.34 -3.58
C THR A 94 18.01 -5.99 -2.35
N LEU A 95 16.67 -6.07 -2.45
CA LEU A 95 15.78 -5.78 -1.32
C LEU A 95 16.03 -6.75 -0.14
N PHE A 96 16.23 -8.04 -0.41
CA PHE A 96 16.52 -9.02 0.62
C PHE A 96 17.95 -8.88 1.18
N LEU A 97 18.94 -8.69 0.32
CA LEU A 97 20.34 -8.53 0.74
C LEU A 97 20.55 -7.25 1.55
N SER A 98 19.85 -6.17 1.20
CA SER A 98 19.95 -4.90 1.93
C SER A 98 19.64 -5.05 3.41
N ALA A 99 18.72 -5.97 3.81
CA ALA A 99 18.39 -6.21 5.21
C ALA A 99 19.57 -6.75 6.03
N PHE A 100 20.37 -7.66 5.44
CA PHE A 100 21.58 -8.19 6.08
C PHE A 100 22.66 -7.13 6.17
N VAL A 101 22.93 -6.44 5.06
CA VAL A 101 23.96 -5.38 5.02
C VAL A 101 23.62 -4.25 5.98
N THR A 102 22.34 -3.82 6.02
CA THR A 102 21.90 -2.81 6.98
C THR A 102 22.15 -3.25 8.42
N ALA A 103 21.85 -4.50 8.78
CA ALA A 103 22.07 -4.97 10.14
C ALA A 103 23.55 -5.02 10.52
N GLU A 104 24.42 -5.52 9.62
CA GLU A 104 25.89 -5.57 9.86
C GLU A 104 26.52 -4.18 9.99
N LEU A 105 26.04 -3.18 9.24
CA LEU A 105 26.53 -1.81 9.29
C LEU A 105 25.98 -1.00 10.47
N ASN A 106 25.08 -1.57 11.29
CA ASN A 106 24.39 -0.89 12.38
C ASN A 106 24.47 -1.63 13.71
N THR A 107 25.59 -2.29 14.02
CA THR A 107 25.82 -3.04 15.26
C THR A 107 26.14 -2.13 16.46
N ASP A 108 26.50 -0.89 16.22
CA ASP A 108 26.79 0.14 17.22
C ASP A 108 25.53 0.54 18.01
N ARG A 109 25.70 0.88 19.31
CA ARG A 109 24.65 1.52 20.11
C ARG A 109 24.64 3.02 19.84
N ILE A 110 23.45 3.61 19.83
CA ILE A 110 23.29 5.07 19.77
C ILE A 110 22.92 5.55 21.16
N PHE A 111 23.81 6.30 21.79
CA PHE A 111 23.58 6.86 23.13
C PHE A 111 22.77 8.14 23.00
N LEU A 112 21.72 8.25 23.80
CA LEU A 112 20.83 9.40 23.93
C LEU A 112 20.79 9.83 25.40
N GLU A 113 20.24 11.01 25.68
CA GLU A 113 20.07 11.44 27.05
C GLU A 113 19.13 10.49 27.82
N GLY A 114 19.66 9.86 28.88
CA GLY A 114 18.95 8.94 29.75
C GLY A 114 18.72 7.50 29.25
N TYR A 115 19.04 7.17 27.99
CA TYR A 115 18.92 5.80 27.46
C TYR A 115 19.76 5.59 26.18
N PHE A 116 19.70 4.39 25.61
CA PHE A 116 20.36 4.11 24.33
C PHE A 116 19.45 3.31 23.39
N LEU A 117 19.65 3.48 22.10
CA LEU A 117 19.07 2.61 21.09
C LEU A 117 20.01 1.42 20.85
N PRO A 118 19.49 0.19 20.84
CA PRO A 118 20.34 -0.99 20.65
C PRO A 118 20.95 -1.01 19.25
N GLY A 119 22.14 -1.61 19.15
CA GLY A 119 22.71 -2.01 17.89
C GLY A 119 21.90 -3.15 17.27
N LEU A 120 21.92 -3.26 15.96
CA LEU A 120 21.25 -4.34 15.25
C LEU A 120 22.06 -5.64 15.37
N SER A 121 21.33 -6.75 15.42
CA SER A 121 21.86 -8.12 15.53
C SER A 121 21.53 -8.94 14.28
N LYS A 122 22.11 -10.13 14.17
CA LYS A 122 21.74 -11.10 13.12
C LYS A 122 20.27 -11.52 13.22
N HIS A 123 19.69 -11.52 14.41
CA HIS A 123 18.25 -11.75 14.62
C HIS A 123 17.42 -10.64 13.93
N ASP A 124 17.82 -9.38 14.04
CA ASP A 124 17.13 -8.27 13.40
C ASP A 124 17.21 -8.35 11.87
N ALA A 125 18.35 -8.82 11.34
CA ALA A 125 18.48 -9.10 9.91
C ALA A 125 17.48 -10.16 9.45
N VAL A 126 17.41 -11.31 10.14
CA VAL A 126 16.47 -12.39 9.81
C VAL A 126 15.02 -11.92 9.93
N SER A 127 14.67 -11.23 11.02
CA SER A 127 13.33 -10.66 11.22
C SER A 127 12.94 -9.69 10.11
N SER A 128 13.88 -8.84 9.66
CA SER A 128 13.69 -7.92 8.53
C SER A 128 13.45 -8.67 7.21
N VAL A 129 14.22 -9.73 6.96
CA VAL A 129 14.05 -10.60 5.77
C VAL A 129 12.67 -11.27 5.77
N VAL A 130 12.24 -11.82 6.91
CA VAL A 130 10.91 -12.44 7.04
C VAL A 130 9.81 -11.39 6.82
N THR A 131 9.98 -10.18 7.35
CA THR A 131 9.04 -9.07 7.14
C THR A 131 8.96 -8.69 5.66
N ILE A 132 10.09 -8.54 4.97
CA ILE A 132 10.14 -8.29 3.53
C ILE A 132 9.45 -9.41 2.77
N PHE A 133 9.77 -10.67 3.08
CA PHE A 133 9.18 -11.85 2.46
C PHE A 133 7.65 -11.83 2.56
N LEU A 134 7.10 -11.64 3.76
CA LEU A 134 5.66 -11.56 3.96
C LEU A 134 5.04 -10.36 3.21
N THR A 135 5.72 -9.21 3.21
CA THR A 135 5.21 -8.00 2.55
C THR A 135 5.12 -8.17 1.02
N VAL A 136 6.15 -8.76 0.38
CA VAL A 136 6.21 -8.87 -1.09
C VAL A 136 5.59 -10.16 -1.64
N THR A 137 5.32 -11.17 -0.82
CA THR A 137 4.70 -12.43 -1.27
C THR A 137 3.39 -12.22 -2.06
N PRO A 138 2.45 -11.35 -1.64
CA PRO A 138 1.25 -11.06 -2.43
C PRO A 138 1.53 -10.57 -3.84
N PHE A 139 2.62 -9.82 -4.04
CA PHE A 139 3.06 -9.41 -5.38
C PHE A 139 3.38 -10.62 -6.28
N PHE A 140 4.10 -11.62 -5.77
CA PHE A 140 4.42 -12.82 -6.54
C PHE A 140 3.19 -13.69 -6.79
N ILE A 141 2.27 -13.78 -5.84
CA ILE A 141 0.98 -14.45 -6.02
C ILE A 141 0.19 -13.76 -7.14
N GLY A 142 0.07 -12.42 -7.09
CA GLY A 142 -0.60 -11.62 -8.12
C GLY A 142 0.03 -11.81 -9.50
N LYS A 143 1.36 -11.67 -9.60
CA LYS A 143 2.11 -11.85 -10.83
C LYS A 143 1.93 -13.23 -11.46
N GLN A 144 1.96 -14.27 -10.65
CA GLN A 144 1.96 -15.66 -11.13
C GLN A 144 0.56 -16.16 -11.49
N PHE A 145 -0.45 -15.85 -10.70
CA PHE A 145 -1.76 -16.48 -10.78
C PHE A 145 -2.87 -15.58 -11.37
N PHE A 146 -2.59 -14.30 -11.61
CA PHE A 146 -3.55 -13.37 -12.20
C PHE A 146 -3.01 -12.82 -13.53
N ARG A 147 -3.09 -13.63 -14.58
CA ARG A 147 -2.44 -13.32 -15.85
C ARG A 147 -3.40 -12.98 -16.99
N SER A 148 -4.64 -13.44 -16.90
CA SER A 148 -5.65 -13.25 -17.94
C SER A 148 -6.41 -11.93 -17.79
N TYR A 149 -7.12 -11.54 -18.86
CA TYR A 149 -8.09 -10.44 -18.79
C TYR A 149 -9.17 -10.70 -17.75
N GLN A 150 -9.64 -11.96 -17.66
CA GLN A 150 -10.68 -12.35 -16.71
C GLN A 150 -10.21 -12.24 -15.26
N ASP A 151 -8.94 -12.57 -14.98
CA ASP A 151 -8.38 -12.41 -13.64
C ASP A 151 -8.29 -10.92 -13.23
N GLN A 152 -7.87 -10.06 -14.18
CA GLN A 152 -7.85 -8.61 -13.97
C GLN A 152 -9.26 -8.07 -13.74
N LEU A 153 -10.22 -8.47 -14.55
CA LEU A 153 -11.63 -8.09 -14.41
C LEU A 153 -12.21 -8.57 -13.06
N LEU A 154 -11.88 -9.79 -12.65
CA LEU A 154 -12.27 -10.36 -11.36
C LEU A 154 -11.74 -9.51 -10.20
N MET A 155 -10.47 -9.11 -10.25
CA MET A 155 -9.87 -8.25 -9.24
C MET A 155 -10.58 -6.90 -9.14
N PHE A 156 -10.85 -6.24 -10.28
CA PHE A 156 -11.59 -4.98 -10.31
C PHE A 156 -13.00 -5.11 -9.74
N ARG A 157 -13.72 -6.16 -10.14
CA ARG A 157 -15.07 -6.46 -9.59
C ARG A 157 -15.01 -6.72 -8.10
N PHE A 158 -14.03 -7.48 -7.63
CA PHE A 158 -13.88 -7.78 -6.22
C PHE A 158 -13.62 -6.51 -5.40
N LEU A 159 -12.65 -5.67 -5.83
CA LEU A 159 -12.30 -4.43 -5.15
C LEU A 159 -13.49 -3.44 -5.13
N ALA A 160 -14.20 -3.31 -6.24
CA ALA A 160 -15.38 -2.47 -6.34
C ALA A 160 -16.52 -2.94 -5.42
N ILE A 161 -16.82 -4.25 -5.40
CA ILE A 161 -17.85 -4.83 -4.53
C ILE A 161 -17.45 -4.70 -3.05
N ALA A 162 -16.20 -5.03 -2.73
CA ALA A 162 -15.67 -4.89 -1.37
C ALA A 162 -15.81 -3.45 -0.86
N GLY A 163 -15.46 -2.45 -1.71
CA GLY A 163 -15.65 -1.05 -1.38
C GLY A 163 -17.11 -0.69 -1.11
N VAL A 164 -18.04 -1.10 -1.97
CA VAL A 164 -19.49 -0.84 -1.77
C VAL A 164 -20.01 -1.49 -0.48
N LEU A 165 -19.64 -2.73 -0.22
CA LEU A 165 -20.07 -3.41 1.02
C LEU A 165 -19.49 -2.75 2.26
N TYR A 166 -18.24 -2.28 2.18
CA TYR A 166 -17.59 -1.64 3.31
C TYR A 166 -18.15 -0.25 3.63
N THR A 167 -18.88 0.37 2.70
CA THR A 167 -19.56 1.65 2.98
C THR A 167 -20.62 1.51 4.08
N ILE A 168 -21.21 0.33 4.30
CA ILE A 168 -22.24 0.13 5.33
C ILE A 168 -21.69 0.46 6.72
N PRO A 169 -20.64 -0.21 7.23
CA PRO A 169 -20.05 0.15 8.53
C PRO A 169 -19.39 1.54 8.53
N MET A 170 -18.88 2.02 7.37
CA MET A 170 -18.34 3.37 7.27
C MET A 170 -19.40 4.44 7.51
N LEU A 171 -20.58 4.33 6.88
CA LEU A 171 -21.66 5.29 7.05
C LEU A 171 -22.20 5.29 8.49
N TYR A 172 -22.24 4.12 9.13
CA TYR A 172 -22.56 4.02 10.55
C TYR A 172 -21.56 4.86 11.39
N GLU A 173 -20.26 4.69 11.21
CA GLU A 173 -19.25 5.43 11.97
C GLU A 173 -19.20 6.92 11.62
N ILE A 174 -19.44 7.31 10.39
CA ILE A 174 -19.55 8.72 9.98
C ILE A 174 -20.66 9.41 10.79
N ARG A 175 -21.79 8.73 11.03
CA ARG A 175 -22.93 9.27 11.78
C ARG A 175 -22.79 9.15 13.28
N MET A 176 -22.29 8.00 13.78
CA MET A 176 -22.30 7.62 15.20
C MET A 176 -20.96 7.75 15.91
N SER A 177 -19.91 8.20 15.26
CA SER A 177 -18.49 8.15 15.64
C SER A 177 -17.80 6.81 15.34
N PRO A 178 -16.45 6.82 15.19
CA PRO A 178 -15.68 5.61 14.97
C PRO A 178 -15.59 4.79 16.28
N GLN A 179 -16.38 3.75 16.36
CA GLN A 179 -16.53 2.90 17.55
C GLN A 179 -16.59 1.41 17.28
N LEU A 180 -16.78 0.97 16.01
CA LEU A 180 -16.96 -0.45 15.70
C LEU A 180 -15.77 -1.29 16.13
N HIS A 181 -14.55 -0.79 15.98
CA HIS A 181 -13.36 -1.51 16.42
C HIS A 181 -13.35 -1.71 17.94
N THR A 182 -13.73 -0.70 18.71
CA THR A 182 -13.84 -0.79 20.17
C THR A 182 -14.98 -1.72 20.57
N LEU A 183 -16.13 -1.64 19.90
CA LEU A 183 -17.28 -2.47 20.19
C LEU A 183 -16.99 -3.98 20.02
N PHE A 184 -16.25 -4.34 18.97
CA PHE A 184 -15.97 -5.76 18.66
C PHE A 184 -14.67 -6.25 19.32
N TYR A 185 -13.61 -5.43 19.35
CA TYR A 185 -12.26 -5.83 19.73
C TYR A 185 -11.77 -5.23 21.05
N ASP A 186 -12.61 -4.36 21.69
CA ASP A 186 -12.38 -3.80 23.03
C ASP A 186 -11.23 -2.78 23.14
N TYR A 187 -10.80 -2.18 22.01
CA TYR A 187 -9.84 -1.06 22.02
C TYR A 187 -9.97 -0.18 20.79
N PHE A 188 -9.52 1.06 20.91
CA PHE A 188 -9.44 1.97 19.77
C PHE A 188 -8.07 1.81 19.06
N PRO A 189 -8.03 1.58 17.73
CA PRO A 189 -6.79 1.16 17.06
C PRO A 189 -5.74 2.24 16.91
N HIS A 190 -6.14 3.50 16.99
CA HIS A 190 -5.25 4.65 16.78
C HIS A 190 -5.61 5.81 17.74
N SER A 191 -5.32 7.07 17.39
CA SER A 191 -5.78 8.24 18.14
C SER A 191 -7.19 8.64 17.72
N PHE A 192 -8.14 8.64 18.67
CA PHE A 192 -9.52 9.07 18.43
C PHE A 192 -9.57 10.56 18.02
N ALA A 193 -8.77 11.41 18.67
CA ALA A 193 -8.70 12.84 18.36
C ALA A 193 -8.35 13.11 16.88
N GLN A 194 -7.50 12.28 16.28
CA GLN A 194 -7.15 12.40 14.86
C GLN A 194 -8.31 12.05 13.92
N GLN A 195 -9.34 11.36 14.38
CA GLN A 195 -10.49 10.98 13.56
C GLN A 195 -11.61 12.04 13.62
N LYS A 196 -11.60 12.91 14.61
CA LYS A 196 -12.51 14.07 14.66
C LYS A 196 -12.05 15.12 13.65
N ARG A 197 -12.92 15.51 12.73
CA ARG A 197 -12.65 16.48 11.66
C ARG A 197 -13.86 17.36 11.42
N TYR A 198 -13.69 18.68 11.64
CA TYR A 198 -14.82 19.62 11.57
C TYR A 198 -15.98 19.15 12.47
N ASP A 199 -17.19 19.17 12.00
CA ASP A 199 -18.40 18.76 12.74
C ASP A 199 -18.70 17.27 12.64
N GLY A 200 -17.69 16.40 12.46
CA GLY A 200 -17.94 14.96 12.35
C GLY A 200 -16.67 14.11 12.34
N PHE A 201 -16.82 12.88 11.93
CA PHE A 201 -15.81 11.85 12.10
C PHE A 201 -15.35 11.25 10.77
N ARG A 202 -14.09 10.79 10.74
CA ARG A 202 -13.59 9.87 9.76
C ARG A 202 -13.93 8.44 10.17
N PRO A 203 -14.46 7.59 9.29
CA PRO A 203 -14.66 6.18 9.60
C PRO A 203 -13.30 5.47 9.70
N VAL A 204 -13.17 4.59 10.68
CA VAL A 204 -11.98 3.76 10.95
C VAL A 204 -12.30 2.30 10.71
N VAL A 205 -13.46 1.90 11.15
CA VAL A 205 -14.01 0.54 11.12
C VAL A 205 -12.96 -0.47 11.62
N PHE A 206 -12.66 -1.52 10.86
CA PHE A 206 -11.63 -2.51 11.22
C PHE A 206 -10.30 -2.30 10.49
N ILE A 207 -10.22 -1.40 9.49
CA ILE A 207 -8.95 -1.08 8.80
C ILE A 207 -7.96 -0.40 9.75
N GLY A 208 -8.46 0.35 10.73
CA GLY A 208 -7.66 0.83 11.85
C GLY A 208 -7.21 2.28 11.76
N HIS A 209 -7.33 2.93 10.61
CA HIS A 209 -7.02 4.36 10.45
C HIS A 209 -7.87 4.99 9.34
N GLY A 210 -8.46 6.17 9.62
CA GLY A 210 -9.38 6.81 8.67
C GLY A 210 -8.75 7.20 7.33
N LEU A 211 -7.43 7.47 7.27
CA LEU A 211 -6.74 7.71 6.00
C LEU A 211 -6.67 6.44 5.15
N LEU A 212 -6.44 5.28 5.77
CA LEU A 212 -6.40 3.99 5.05
C LEU A 212 -7.79 3.60 4.53
N VAL A 213 -8.85 3.86 5.32
CA VAL A 213 -10.25 3.65 4.89
C VAL A 213 -10.59 4.53 3.69
N ALA A 214 -10.26 5.81 3.75
CA ALA A 214 -10.49 6.74 2.64
C ALA A 214 -9.68 6.34 1.39
N PHE A 215 -8.45 5.89 1.56
CA PHE A 215 -7.62 5.42 0.45
C PHE A 215 -8.14 4.12 -0.17
N PHE A 216 -8.60 3.17 0.65
CA PHE A 216 -9.27 1.95 0.17
C PHE A 216 -10.55 2.28 -0.62
N THR A 217 -11.35 3.24 -0.13
CA THR A 217 -12.56 3.72 -0.82
C THR A 217 -12.20 4.37 -2.16
N MET A 218 -11.13 5.16 -2.22
CA MET A 218 -10.60 5.76 -3.45
C MET A 218 -10.14 4.68 -4.45
N CYS A 219 -9.42 3.65 -4.01
CA CYS A 219 -9.01 2.54 -4.88
C CYS A 219 -10.24 1.77 -5.42
N SER A 220 -11.26 1.59 -4.59
CA SER A 220 -12.54 0.98 -4.98
C SER A 220 -13.30 1.84 -5.98
N LEU A 221 -13.25 3.18 -5.83
CA LEU A 221 -13.80 4.12 -6.79
C LEU A 221 -13.10 4.01 -8.15
N VAL A 222 -11.76 3.97 -8.18
CA VAL A 222 -10.98 3.79 -9.42
C VAL A 222 -11.37 2.48 -10.12
N ALA A 223 -11.51 1.40 -9.35
CA ALA A 223 -11.96 0.11 -9.89
C ALA A 223 -13.38 0.21 -10.48
N MET A 224 -14.30 0.87 -9.77
CA MET A 224 -15.68 1.05 -10.23
C MET A 224 -15.77 1.93 -11.48
N LEU A 225 -14.95 2.99 -11.57
CA LEU A 225 -14.86 3.85 -12.75
C LEU A 225 -14.39 3.06 -13.98
N ALA A 226 -13.31 2.30 -13.85
CA ALA A 226 -12.79 1.48 -14.94
C ALA A 226 -13.81 0.43 -15.42
N LEU A 227 -14.56 -0.19 -14.51
CA LEU A 227 -15.68 -1.09 -14.85
C LEU A 227 -16.82 -0.36 -15.54
N GLY A 228 -17.09 0.89 -15.17
CA GLY A 228 -18.11 1.72 -15.80
C GLY A 228 -17.81 2.04 -17.25
N GLU A 229 -16.54 2.36 -17.58
CA GLU A 229 -16.09 2.63 -18.95
C GLU A 229 -16.25 1.43 -19.89
N ILE A 230 -16.07 0.21 -19.37
CA ILE A 230 -16.31 -1.02 -20.12
C ILE A 230 -17.76 -1.54 -19.97
N LYS A 231 -18.68 -0.68 -19.52
CA LYS A 231 -20.12 -0.93 -19.39
C LYS A 231 -20.49 -2.16 -18.53
N GLN A 232 -19.66 -2.49 -17.52
CA GLN A 232 -19.93 -3.59 -16.60
C GLN A 232 -21.08 -3.23 -15.63
N ARG A 233 -21.74 -4.27 -15.13
CA ARG A 233 -22.78 -4.17 -14.10
C ARG A 233 -22.36 -4.96 -12.87
N ILE A 234 -22.69 -4.44 -11.69
CA ILE A 234 -22.60 -5.14 -10.41
C ILE A 234 -24.03 -5.52 -10.01
N LYS A 235 -24.37 -6.80 -10.14
CA LYS A 235 -25.75 -7.28 -10.10
C LYS A 235 -26.62 -6.48 -11.10
N LYS A 236 -27.66 -5.82 -10.65
CA LYS A 236 -28.59 -5.02 -11.49
C LYS A 236 -28.14 -3.57 -11.73
N TYR A 237 -27.14 -3.07 -10.98
CA TYR A 237 -26.73 -1.68 -11.04
C TYR A 237 -25.55 -1.47 -12.02
N PRO A 238 -25.59 -0.43 -12.89
CA PRO A 238 -24.44 -0.05 -13.69
C PRO A 238 -23.26 0.38 -12.82
N ALA A 239 -22.02 -0.03 -13.18
CA ALA A 239 -20.84 0.37 -12.43
C ALA A 239 -20.63 1.89 -12.44
N SER A 240 -21.02 2.58 -13.52
CA SER A 240 -20.99 4.04 -13.59
C SER A 240 -21.86 4.71 -12.51
N MET A 241 -23.03 4.17 -12.20
CA MET A 241 -23.89 4.68 -11.13
C MET A 241 -23.25 4.45 -9.75
N LEU A 242 -22.70 3.26 -9.51
CA LEU A 242 -22.06 2.95 -8.25
C LEU A 242 -20.76 3.74 -8.04
N SER A 243 -20.11 4.22 -9.11
CA SER A 243 -18.94 5.11 -8.97
C SER A 243 -19.32 6.48 -8.38
N TYR A 244 -20.47 7.05 -8.73
CA TYR A 244 -20.95 8.28 -8.09
C TYR A 244 -21.27 8.08 -6.61
N TYR A 245 -21.85 6.93 -6.26
CA TYR A 245 -22.09 6.57 -4.86
C TYR A 245 -20.78 6.48 -4.07
N LEU A 246 -19.76 5.77 -4.59
CA LEU A 246 -18.45 5.68 -3.93
C LEU A 246 -17.75 7.04 -3.83
N LEU A 247 -17.87 7.90 -4.84
CA LEU A 247 -17.35 9.27 -4.79
C LEU A 247 -18.04 10.08 -3.68
N PHE A 248 -19.36 9.97 -3.55
CA PHE A 248 -20.12 10.61 -2.46
C PHE A 248 -19.61 10.12 -1.08
N VAL A 249 -19.47 8.81 -0.88
CA VAL A 249 -18.93 8.27 0.38
C VAL A 249 -17.48 8.72 0.62
N LEU A 250 -16.67 8.84 -0.43
CA LEU A 250 -15.29 9.33 -0.32
C LEU A 250 -15.23 10.80 0.19
N VAL A 251 -16.17 11.64 -0.22
CA VAL A 251 -16.31 13.01 0.34
C VAL A 251 -16.59 12.93 1.85
N LEU A 252 -17.49 12.04 2.26
CA LEU A 252 -17.84 11.85 3.67
C LEU A 252 -16.69 11.30 4.52
N CYS A 253 -15.70 10.64 3.93
CA CYS A 253 -14.48 10.18 4.63
C CYS A 253 -13.59 11.31 5.14
N LYS A 254 -13.83 12.56 4.78
CA LYS A 254 -13.09 13.76 5.23
C LYS A 254 -11.56 13.65 5.06
N SER A 255 -11.10 12.97 4.01
CA SER A 255 -9.69 12.84 3.63
C SER A 255 -9.41 13.63 2.35
N LYS A 256 -8.77 14.81 2.48
CA LYS A 256 -8.51 15.68 1.32
C LYS A 256 -7.63 14.99 0.26
N ALA A 257 -6.57 14.31 0.67
CA ALA A 257 -5.65 13.64 -0.27
C ALA A 257 -6.38 12.53 -1.05
N SER A 258 -7.11 11.62 -0.38
CA SER A 258 -7.86 10.55 -1.05
C SER A 258 -8.96 11.11 -1.96
N LEU A 259 -9.59 12.22 -1.56
CA LEU A 259 -10.59 12.89 -2.40
C LEU A 259 -9.95 13.49 -3.65
N LEU A 260 -8.82 14.18 -3.53
CA LEU A 260 -8.08 14.72 -4.68
C LEU A 260 -7.64 13.61 -5.65
N TYR A 261 -7.11 12.50 -5.12
CA TYR A 261 -6.78 11.33 -5.96
C TYR A 261 -8.02 10.75 -6.65
N GLY A 262 -9.15 10.68 -5.94
CA GLY A 262 -10.41 10.22 -6.51
C GLY A 262 -10.92 11.11 -7.61
N LEU A 263 -10.95 12.43 -7.41
CA LEU A 263 -11.36 13.42 -8.43
C LEU A 263 -10.41 13.39 -9.65
N PHE A 264 -9.11 13.33 -9.41
CA PHE A 264 -8.10 13.17 -10.45
C PHE A 264 -8.36 11.91 -11.29
N ALA A 265 -8.62 10.78 -10.63
CA ALA A 265 -8.96 9.52 -11.31
C ALA A 265 -10.28 9.62 -12.10
N VAL A 266 -11.31 10.31 -11.57
CA VAL A 266 -12.58 10.54 -12.30
C VAL A 266 -12.32 11.28 -13.61
N VAL A 267 -11.55 12.38 -13.56
CA VAL A 267 -11.21 13.16 -14.78
C VAL A 267 -10.43 12.30 -15.76
N LEU A 268 -9.40 11.61 -15.29
CA LEU A 268 -8.53 10.84 -16.18
C LEU A 268 -9.26 9.65 -16.82
N ILE A 269 -10.02 8.90 -16.05
CA ILE A 269 -10.69 7.70 -16.58
C ILE A 269 -11.84 8.09 -17.51
N LYS A 270 -12.60 9.16 -17.20
CA LYS A 270 -13.76 9.56 -18.00
C LYS A 270 -13.45 10.45 -19.19
N LYS A 271 -12.41 11.29 -19.12
CA LYS A 271 -12.14 12.34 -20.14
C LYS A 271 -10.87 12.13 -20.93
N ILE A 272 -9.95 11.28 -20.46
CA ILE A 272 -8.62 11.16 -21.03
C ILE A 272 -8.44 9.77 -21.65
N SER A 273 -7.87 9.69 -22.85
CA SER A 273 -7.64 8.42 -23.55
C SER A 273 -6.69 7.50 -22.75
N TYR A 274 -6.87 6.19 -22.88
CA TYR A 274 -6.09 5.18 -22.19
C TYR A 274 -4.56 5.37 -22.37
N ASN A 275 -4.10 5.80 -23.56
CA ASN A 275 -2.69 6.07 -23.81
C ASN A 275 -2.15 7.23 -22.98
N LYS A 276 -2.94 8.30 -22.81
CA LYS A 276 -2.55 9.42 -21.95
C LYS A 276 -2.60 9.04 -20.47
N GLN A 277 -3.59 8.22 -20.05
CA GLN A 277 -3.64 7.67 -18.68
C GLN A 277 -2.37 6.88 -18.34
N LEU A 278 -1.90 6.03 -19.25
CA LEU A 278 -0.66 5.28 -19.08
C LEU A 278 0.58 6.17 -19.00
N LYS A 279 0.66 7.22 -19.84
CA LYS A 279 1.75 8.22 -19.76
C LYS A 279 1.74 8.95 -18.41
N ILE A 280 0.56 9.29 -17.91
CA ILE A 280 0.40 9.90 -16.59
C ILE A 280 0.83 8.92 -15.49
N ALA A 281 0.44 7.65 -15.55
CA ALA A 281 0.91 6.63 -14.61
C ALA A 281 2.45 6.52 -14.58
N VAL A 282 3.09 6.56 -15.75
CA VAL A 282 4.56 6.61 -15.87
C VAL A 282 5.13 7.89 -15.22
N LEU A 283 4.51 9.04 -15.47
CA LEU A 283 4.93 10.31 -14.88
C LEU A 283 4.84 10.28 -13.34
N LEU A 284 3.74 9.74 -12.80
CA LEU A 284 3.56 9.57 -11.35
C LEU A 284 4.63 8.65 -10.75
N ALA A 285 4.98 7.56 -11.45
CA ALA A 285 6.05 6.67 -11.01
C ALA A 285 7.42 7.37 -11.02
N MET A 286 7.73 8.10 -12.08
CA MET A 286 8.98 8.87 -12.19
C MET A 286 9.05 9.96 -11.10
N LEU A 287 7.97 10.72 -10.89
CA LEU A 287 7.89 11.72 -9.82
C LEU A 287 8.25 11.09 -8.47
N THR A 288 7.65 9.95 -8.14
CA THR A 288 7.91 9.28 -6.85
C THR A 288 9.34 8.77 -6.75
N LEU A 289 9.92 8.22 -7.82
CA LEU A 289 11.31 7.73 -7.83
C LEU A 289 12.33 8.85 -7.67
N PHE A 290 12.09 10.01 -8.30
CA PHE A 290 13.02 11.14 -8.25
C PHE A 290 12.77 12.08 -7.08
N TYR A 291 11.63 11.95 -6.38
CA TYR A 291 11.29 12.82 -5.27
C TYR A 291 12.38 12.93 -4.20
N PRO A 292 13.01 11.82 -3.72
CA PRO A 292 14.09 11.93 -2.74
C PRO A 292 15.27 12.78 -3.26
N ALA A 293 15.68 12.59 -4.51
CA ALA A 293 16.75 13.37 -5.11
C ALA A 293 16.35 14.85 -5.24
N MET A 294 15.13 15.14 -5.71
CA MET A 294 14.64 16.52 -5.81
C MET A 294 14.54 17.20 -4.45
N SER A 295 14.17 16.47 -3.40
CA SER A 295 14.08 16.98 -2.03
C SER A 295 15.48 17.24 -1.43
N ILE A 296 16.43 16.33 -1.62
CA ILE A 296 17.84 16.51 -1.19
C ILE A 296 18.48 17.70 -1.89
N MET A 297 18.27 17.83 -3.20
CA MET A 297 18.83 18.93 -4.01
C MET A 297 18.09 20.25 -3.82
N LYS A 298 17.02 20.28 -2.99
CA LYS A 298 16.15 21.45 -2.77
C LYS A 298 15.53 22.02 -4.07
N VAL A 299 15.33 21.16 -5.07
CA VAL A 299 14.69 21.53 -6.35
C VAL A 299 13.16 21.39 -6.26
N PHE A 300 12.66 20.59 -5.32
CA PHE A 300 11.22 20.44 -5.12
C PHE A 300 10.65 21.72 -4.48
N PRO A 301 9.59 22.32 -5.04
CA PRO A 301 9.10 23.65 -4.66
C PRO A 301 8.24 23.60 -3.38
N HIS A 302 8.85 23.26 -2.23
CA HIS A 302 8.15 23.10 -0.97
C HIS A 302 7.49 24.41 -0.51
N GLN A 303 8.19 25.55 -0.65
CA GLN A 303 7.69 26.84 -0.20
C GLN A 303 6.52 27.32 -1.07
N GLU A 304 6.66 27.24 -2.38
CA GLU A 304 5.60 27.62 -3.33
C GLU A 304 4.33 26.78 -3.15
N ILE A 305 4.50 25.47 -2.84
CA ILE A 305 3.36 24.59 -2.55
C ILE A 305 2.69 24.99 -1.22
N ALA A 306 3.48 25.38 -0.21
CA ALA A 306 2.94 25.83 1.08
C ALA A 306 2.19 27.16 0.91
N GLU A 307 2.71 28.12 0.15
CA GLU A 307 2.06 29.41 -0.16
C GLU A 307 0.76 29.22 -0.95
N LEU A 308 0.77 28.33 -1.95
CA LEU A 308 -0.44 27.95 -2.68
C LEU A 308 -1.47 27.29 -1.76
N ALA A 309 -1.02 26.43 -0.83
CA ALA A 309 -1.92 25.81 0.14
C ALA A 309 -2.52 26.84 1.09
N GLU A 310 -1.76 27.86 1.49
CA GLU A 310 -2.25 28.96 2.33
C GLU A 310 -3.32 29.77 1.59
N ALA A 311 -3.04 30.16 0.34
CA ALA A 311 -3.93 30.98 -0.48
C ALA A 311 -5.26 30.27 -0.80
N TYR A 312 -5.25 28.97 -1.09
CA TYR A 312 -6.43 28.24 -1.58
C TYR A 312 -7.09 27.32 -0.54
N ILE A 313 -6.38 26.92 0.52
CA ILE A 313 -6.86 25.87 1.43
C ILE A 313 -6.93 26.37 2.89
N GLY A 314 -6.25 27.49 3.19
CA GLY A 314 -6.23 28.15 4.51
C GLY A 314 -4.97 27.88 5.33
N SER A 315 -4.66 28.81 6.26
CA SER A 315 -3.43 28.86 7.05
C SER A 315 -3.15 27.59 7.87
N ASP A 316 -4.16 27.01 8.55
CA ASP A 316 -3.99 25.76 9.31
C ASP A 316 -3.44 24.59 8.46
N ARG A 317 -3.77 24.61 7.18
CA ARG A 317 -3.34 23.55 6.23
C ARG A 317 -1.95 23.81 5.68
N ALA A 318 -1.62 25.06 5.44
CA ALA A 318 -0.26 25.47 5.11
C ALA A 318 0.71 25.11 6.23
N GLN A 319 0.37 25.44 7.49
CA GLN A 319 1.16 25.05 8.67
C GLN A 319 1.36 23.52 8.77
N SER A 320 0.30 22.74 8.52
CA SER A 320 0.41 21.27 8.52
C SER A 320 1.31 20.73 7.40
N LEU A 321 1.38 21.41 6.26
CA LEU A 321 2.29 21.08 5.15
C LEU A 321 3.73 21.48 5.47
N ILE A 322 3.94 22.69 5.97
CA ILE A 322 5.25 23.19 6.41
C ILE A 322 5.83 22.24 7.47
N PHE A 323 5.03 21.90 8.50
CA PHE A 323 5.46 20.95 9.52
C PHE A 323 5.93 19.61 8.94
N ARG A 324 5.25 19.09 7.90
CA ARG A 324 5.67 17.84 7.24
C ARG A 324 6.97 18.02 6.48
N PHE A 325 7.13 19.12 5.74
CA PHE A 325 8.35 19.42 5.00
C PHE A 325 9.56 19.61 5.93
N ASP A 326 9.37 20.29 7.07
CA ASP A 326 10.42 20.44 8.07
C ASP A 326 10.84 19.11 8.69
N ASN A 327 9.87 18.23 9.01
CA ASN A 327 10.17 16.89 9.49
C ASN A 327 10.87 16.04 8.44
N GLU A 328 10.43 16.15 7.19
CA GLU A 328 11.03 15.46 6.06
C GLU A 328 12.50 15.90 5.84
N TYR A 329 12.76 17.20 5.94
CA TYR A 329 14.11 17.74 5.84
C TYR A 329 15.04 17.20 6.93
N ARG A 330 14.61 17.23 8.21
CA ARG A 330 15.38 16.68 9.33
C ARG A 330 15.65 15.18 9.18
N LEU A 331 14.64 14.42 8.75
CA LEU A 331 14.78 12.99 8.50
C LEU A 331 15.72 12.70 7.32
N LEU A 332 15.70 13.53 6.27
CA LEU A 332 16.61 13.41 5.13
C LEU A 332 18.06 13.69 5.53
N GLU A 333 18.30 14.72 6.33
CA GLU A 333 19.62 15.04 6.87
C GLU A 333 20.17 13.87 7.70
N HIS A 334 19.33 13.30 8.57
CA HIS A 334 19.70 12.13 9.36
C HIS A 334 19.96 10.89 8.47
N ALA A 335 19.11 10.62 7.49
CA ALA A 335 19.28 9.53 6.54
C ALA A 335 20.54 9.67 5.69
N GLY A 336 20.95 10.91 5.37
CA GLY A 336 22.18 11.23 4.64
C GLY A 336 23.44 10.73 5.32
N LYS A 337 23.47 10.64 6.65
CA LYS A 337 24.61 10.10 7.43
C LYS A 337 24.84 8.61 7.18
N ARG A 338 23.83 7.84 6.75
CA ARG A 338 23.91 6.42 6.35
C ARG A 338 23.15 6.18 5.04
N LEU A 339 23.46 6.95 4.01
CA LEU A 339 22.69 7.07 2.76
C LEU A 339 22.46 5.74 2.04
N PHE A 340 23.46 4.85 1.95
CA PHE A 340 23.36 3.67 1.09
C PHE A 340 22.47 2.57 1.66
N PHE A 341 22.61 2.21 2.95
CA PHE A 341 21.93 1.09 3.59
C PHE A 341 21.05 1.49 4.78
N GLY A 342 21.01 2.78 5.13
CA GLY A 342 20.16 3.32 6.18
C GLY A 342 20.60 2.91 7.59
N TRP A 343 19.73 3.23 8.56
CA TRP A 343 19.93 3.05 9.99
C TRP A 343 19.34 1.77 10.57
N GLY A 344 18.48 1.06 9.80
CA GLY A 344 17.73 -0.10 10.30
C GLY A 344 16.50 0.24 11.14
N GLY A 345 16.11 -0.70 11.99
CA GLY A 345 14.93 -0.59 12.84
C GLY A 345 15.17 0.07 14.20
N TRP A 346 14.30 -0.23 15.17
CA TRP A 346 14.37 0.23 16.57
C TRP A 346 14.39 1.75 16.76
N GLY A 347 13.80 2.50 15.84
CA GLY A 347 13.76 3.97 15.90
C GLY A 347 15.06 4.65 15.47
N ARG A 348 16.10 3.89 15.08
CA ARG A 348 17.41 4.44 14.69
C ARG A 348 17.34 5.40 13.49
N ASN A 349 16.32 5.28 12.64
CA ASN A 349 16.03 6.18 11.51
C ASN A 349 15.31 7.48 11.90
N ARG A 350 15.08 7.71 13.19
CA ARG A 350 14.42 8.91 13.72
C ARG A 350 15.42 9.92 14.23
N VAL A 351 14.96 11.15 14.43
CA VAL A 351 15.77 12.26 14.95
C VAL A 351 15.40 12.51 16.41
N TYR A 352 16.40 12.55 17.25
CA TYR A 352 16.25 12.75 18.69
C TYR A 352 16.87 14.08 19.13
N SER A 353 16.30 14.73 20.14
CA SER A 353 16.88 15.90 20.79
C SER A 353 18.12 15.51 21.57
N GLU A 354 19.21 16.22 21.38
CA GLU A 354 20.46 16.02 22.12
C GLU A 354 20.30 16.33 23.62
N GLU A 355 19.45 17.32 23.96
CA GLU A 355 19.23 17.76 25.34
C GLU A 355 18.33 16.84 26.14
N THR A 356 17.32 16.22 25.49
CA THR A 356 16.24 15.51 26.20
C THR A 356 16.13 14.04 25.82
N GLY A 357 16.87 13.59 24.81
CA GLY A 357 16.76 12.24 24.24
C GLY A 357 15.39 11.93 23.59
N LYS A 358 14.45 12.87 23.56
CA LYS A 358 13.10 12.63 23.03
C LYS A 358 13.09 12.61 21.50
N ASP A 359 12.26 11.74 20.92
CA ASP A 359 11.98 11.72 19.48
C ASP A 359 11.28 13.03 19.08
N ILE A 360 11.90 13.81 18.23
CA ILE A 360 11.42 15.09 17.69
C ILE A 360 11.01 14.99 16.23
N SER A 361 10.99 13.79 15.66
CA SER A 361 10.65 13.54 14.27
C SER A 361 9.30 12.86 14.11
N VAL A 362 8.62 13.14 12.99
CA VAL A 362 7.41 12.45 12.56
C VAL A 362 7.63 11.80 11.20
N THR A 363 7.55 10.47 11.16
CA THR A 363 7.77 9.67 9.95
C THR A 363 6.44 9.39 9.26
N ASP A 364 5.98 10.25 8.37
CA ASP A 364 4.69 10.11 7.68
C ASP A 364 4.79 9.31 6.37
N GLY A 365 5.73 9.65 5.49
CA GLY A 365 5.88 9.03 4.18
C GLY A 365 6.60 7.68 4.20
N LYS A 366 6.10 6.70 3.45
CA LYS A 366 6.77 5.40 3.29
C LYS A 366 8.17 5.56 2.68
N TRP A 367 8.33 6.48 1.73
CA TRP A 367 9.60 6.73 1.06
C TRP A 367 10.70 7.15 2.03
N ILE A 368 10.42 8.09 2.95
CA ILE A 368 11.41 8.57 3.92
C ILE A 368 11.70 7.51 5.00
N ILE A 369 10.68 6.72 5.39
CA ILE A 369 10.87 5.56 6.26
C ILE A 369 11.79 4.53 5.60
N THR A 370 11.54 4.21 4.33
CA THR A 370 12.38 3.24 3.59
C THR A 370 13.80 3.76 3.40
N LEU A 371 13.94 5.04 3.04
CA LEU A 371 15.26 5.70 2.90
C LEU A 371 16.01 5.72 4.25
N GLY A 372 15.35 6.09 5.34
CA GLY A 372 15.96 6.11 6.67
C GLY A 372 16.33 4.71 7.19
N THR A 373 15.50 3.69 6.93
CA THR A 373 15.74 2.34 7.46
C THR A 373 16.63 1.47 6.58
N ARG A 374 16.59 1.61 5.25
CA ARG A 374 17.27 0.73 4.27
C ARG A 374 18.14 1.49 3.26
N GLY A 375 18.24 2.81 3.40
CA GLY A 375 19.00 3.67 2.51
C GLY A 375 18.43 3.76 1.09
N ILE A 376 19.20 4.40 0.22
CA ILE A 376 18.83 4.59 -1.19
C ILE A 376 18.77 3.26 -1.95
N ILE A 377 19.55 2.26 -1.56
CA ILE A 377 19.54 0.92 -2.17
C ILE A 377 18.22 0.23 -1.87
N GLY A 378 17.76 0.25 -0.61
CA GLY A 378 16.45 -0.30 -0.25
C GLY A 378 15.30 0.48 -0.89
N PHE A 379 15.40 1.81 -0.98
CA PHE A 379 14.40 2.64 -1.65
C PHE A 379 14.29 2.30 -3.15
N ILE A 380 15.42 2.27 -3.87
CA ILE A 380 15.43 1.92 -5.30
C ILE A 380 14.89 0.50 -5.50
N ALA A 381 15.24 -0.45 -4.63
CA ALA A 381 14.75 -1.82 -4.72
C ALA A 381 13.22 -1.87 -4.54
N GLU A 382 12.67 -1.27 -3.49
CA GLU A 382 11.23 -1.33 -3.18
C GLU A 382 10.39 -0.53 -4.19
N PHE A 383 10.70 0.74 -4.43
CA PHE A 383 9.94 1.61 -5.33
C PHE A 383 10.23 1.33 -6.80
N GLY A 384 11.44 0.89 -7.14
CA GLY A 384 11.80 0.44 -8.48
C GLY A 384 11.01 -0.78 -8.92
N MET A 385 10.72 -1.73 -8.01
CA MET A 385 9.82 -2.86 -8.30
C MET A 385 8.44 -2.37 -8.74
N ILE A 386 7.88 -1.34 -8.11
CA ILE A 386 6.56 -0.80 -8.46
C ILE A 386 6.63 -0.07 -9.81
N ALA A 387 7.66 0.75 -10.01
CA ALA A 387 7.84 1.51 -11.25
C ALA A 387 7.99 0.61 -12.49
N ILE A 388 8.77 -0.48 -12.39
CA ILE A 388 8.91 -1.45 -13.47
C ILE A 388 7.55 -2.04 -13.88
N VAL A 389 6.66 -2.27 -12.95
CA VAL A 389 5.30 -2.78 -13.25
C VAL A 389 4.55 -1.80 -14.14
N ILE A 390 4.61 -0.50 -13.83
CA ILE A 390 3.96 0.55 -14.63
C ILE A 390 4.59 0.65 -16.02
N PHE A 391 5.93 0.58 -16.14
CA PHE A 391 6.62 0.60 -17.43
C PHE A 391 6.28 -0.63 -18.29
N ARG A 392 6.15 -1.81 -17.66
CA ARG A 392 5.70 -3.03 -18.34
C ARG A 392 4.25 -2.91 -18.82
N ALA A 393 3.36 -2.32 -18.01
CA ALA A 393 1.97 -2.07 -18.39
C ALA A 393 1.88 -1.10 -19.58
N TYR A 394 2.67 -0.01 -19.58
CA TYR A 394 2.76 0.90 -20.71
C TYR A 394 3.22 0.22 -21.99
N SER A 395 4.22 -0.64 -21.90
CA SER A 395 4.73 -1.40 -23.05
C SER A 395 3.72 -2.45 -23.55
N ALA A 396 3.01 -3.12 -22.63
CA ALA A 396 2.00 -4.12 -22.93
C ALA A 396 0.77 -3.53 -23.62
N ALA A 397 0.33 -2.33 -23.20
CA ALA A 397 -0.85 -1.67 -23.74
C ALA A 397 -0.78 -1.44 -25.25
N LYS A 398 0.42 -1.18 -25.79
CA LYS A 398 0.66 -1.02 -27.23
C LYS A 398 0.39 -2.29 -28.04
N LYS A 399 0.27 -3.45 -27.39
CA LYS A 399 0.06 -4.76 -28.03
C LYS A 399 -1.38 -5.26 -27.91
N ILE A 400 -2.24 -4.52 -27.21
CA ILE A 400 -3.65 -4.84 -27.01
C ILE A 400 -4.47 -4.22 -28.14
N LYS A 401 -5.38 -5.02 -28.74
CA LYS A 401 -6.34 -4.55 -29.76
C LYS A 401 -7.71 -4.22 -29.16
N SER A 402 -8.10 -4.91 -28.09
CA SER A 402 -9.43 -4.76 -27.46
C SER A 402 -9.51 -3.47 -26.65
N PRO A 403 -10.47 -2.54 -26.95
CA PRO A 403 -10.65 -1.31 -26.18
C PRO A 403 -10.92 -1.55 -24.70
N ASN A 404 -11.72 -2.59 -24.36
CA ASN A 404 -12.03 -2.92 -22.97
C ASN A 404 -10.79 -3.37 -22.19
N GLU A 405 -9.90 -4.15 -22.83
CA GLU A 405 -8.65 -4.55 -22.20
C GLU A 405 -7.69 -3.39 -22.03
N GLN A 406 -7.62 -2.47 -23.01
CA GLN A 406 -6.81 -1.25 -22.93
C GLN A 406 -7.29 -0.37 -21.77
N THR A 407 -8.60 -0.18 -21.63
CA THR A 407 -9.20 0.60 -20.56
C THR A 407 -8.91 0.02 -19.18
N LEU A 408 -9.08 -1.29 -19.00
CA LEU A 408 -8.77 -1.93 -17.70
C LEU A 408 -7.29 -1.89 -17.37
N LEU A 409 -6.40 -2.12 -18.34
CA LEU A 409 -4.97 -2.07 -18.11
C LEU A 409 -4.51 -0.64 -17.74
N ALA A 410 -5.03 0.37 -18.43
CA ALA A 410 -4.72 1.77 -18.18
C ALA A 410 -5.25 2.22 -16.80
N GLY A 411 -6.49 1.89 -16.47
CA GLY A 411 -7.07 2.17 -15.16
C GLY A 411 -6.28 1.48 -14.03
N HIS A 412 -5.78 0.26 -14.26
CA HIS A 412 -4.94 -0.45 -13.28
C HIS A 412 -3.56 0.21 -13.13
N ALA A 413 -2.91 0.58 -14.22
CA ALA A 413 -1.63 1.29 -14.17
C ALA A 413 -1.77 2.65 -13.48
N LEU A 414 -2.86 3.38 -13.75
CA LEU A 414 -3.17 4.63 -13.07
C LEU A 414 -3.38 4.42 -11.56
N LEU A 415 -4.13 3.39 -11.17
CA LEU A 415 -4.32 3.02 -9.77
C LEU A 415 -2.97 2.79 -9.08
N VAL A 416 -2.09 2.00 -9.69
CA VAL A 416 -0.74 1.73 -9.14
C VAL A 416 0.11 3.00 -9.09
N GLY A 417 0.01 3.88 -10.09
CA GLY A 417 0.67 5.19 -10.08
C GLY A 417 0.20 6.07 -8.90
N ILE A 418 -1.11 6.11 -8.63
CA ILE A 418 -1.68 6.84 -7.49
C ILE A 418 -1.23 6.18 -6.16
N VAL A 419 -1.21 4.85 -6.08
CA VAL A 419 -0.66 4.13 -4.91
C VAL A 419 0.77 4.56 -4.63
N MET A 420 1.60 4.68 -5.67
CA MET A 420 3.00 5.06 -5.55
C MET A 420 3.16 6.50 -5.02
N VAL A 421 2.42 7.46 -5.59
CA VAL A 421 2.42 8.87 -5.12
C VAL A 421 1.89 8.98 -3.69
N ASN A 422 0.88 8.20 -3.32
CA ASN A 422 0.36 8.20 -1.96
C ASN A 422 1.39 7.79 -0.91
N GLN A 423 2.47 7.09 -1.30
CA GLN A 423 3.56 6.74 -0.38
C GLN A 423 4.50 7.92 -0.07
N LEU A 424 4.34 9.08 -0.74
CA LEU A 424 5.08 10.30 -0.41
C LEU A 424 4.56 10.90 0.91
N PRO A 425 3.26 11.25 1.04
CA PRO A 425 2.73 11.81 2.29
C PRO A 425 2.27 10.75 3.32
N ASN A 426 2.20 9.47 2.99
CA ASN A 426 1.65 8.43 3.84
C ASN A 426 2.49 7.15 3.82
N SER A 427 2.40 6.34 4.87
CA SER A 427 3.02 5.02 4.93
C SER A 427 1.94 3.94 5.02
N GLY A 428 1.52 3.43 3.88
CA GLY A 428 0.41 2.47 3.80
C GLY A 428 0.54 1.50 2.63
N LEU A 429 1.75 0.99 2.37
CA LEU A 429 1.97 0.00 1.32
C LEU A 429 1.68 -1.42 1.86
N GLU A 430 0.39 -1.70 2.02
CA GLU A 430 -0.15 -2.92 2.61
C GLU A 430 -0.08 -4.13 1.67
N ALA A 431 -0.19 -5.34 2.22
CA ALA A 431 -0.14 -6.61 1.47
C ALA A 431 -1.12 -6.68 0.29
N TRP A 432 -2.33 -6.12 0.44
CA TRP A 432 -3.32 -6.08 -0.64
C TRP A 432 -2.91 -5.17 -1.80
N LEU A 433 -2.18 -4.10 -1.55
CA LEU A 433 -1.63 -3.24 -2.60
C LEU A 433 -0.52 -3.95 -3.37
N TRP A 434 0.35 -4.68 -2.68
CA TRP A 434 1.34 -5.53 -3.33
C TRP A 434 0.69 -6.59 -4.21
N LEU A 435 -0.45 -7.16 -3.80
CA LEU A 435 -1.22 -8.07 -4.64
C LEU A 435 -1.70 -7.38 -5.92
N LEU A 436 -2.28 -6.17 -5.83
CA LEU A 436 -2.73 -5.40 -7.00
C LEU A 436 -1.56 -5.09 -7.95
N ILE A 437 -0.44 -4.64 -7.41
CA ILE A 437 0.78 -4.35 -8.18
C ILE A 437 1.26 -5.61 -8.92
N GLY A 438 1.26 -6.76 -8.23
CA GLY A 438 1.63 -8.05 -8.83
C GLY A 438 0.67 -8.49 -9.94
N ILE A 439 -0.63 -8.29 -9.77
CA ILE A 439 -1.66 -8.58 -10.79
C ILE A 439 -1.42 -7.75 -12.06
N LEU A 440 -1.09 -6.46 -11.93
CA LEU A 440 -0.76 -5.62 -13.07
C LEU A 440 0.46 -6.15 -13.85
N LEU A 441 1.49 -6.61 -13.14
CA LEU A 441 2.68 -7.18 -13.76
C LEU A 441 2.35 -8.50 -14.47
N GLY A 442 1.66 -9.43 -13.79
CA GLY A 442 1.28 -10.73 -14.36
C GLY A 442 0.47 -10.58 -15.65
N ARG A 443 -0.49 -9.65 -15.65
CA ARG A 443 -1.27 -9.31 -16.85
C ARG A 443 -0.39 -8.73 -17.96
N SER A 444 0.49 -7.79 -17.64
CA SER A 444 1.38 -7.14 -18.60
C SER A 444 2.37 -8.12 -19.25
N GLU A 445 2.98 -8.98 -18.46
CA GLU A 445 3.90 -10.01 -18.94
C GLU A 445 3.20 -11.04 -19.84
N ASN A 446 1.96 -11.41 -19.51
CA ASN A 446 1.18 -12.33 -20.35
C ASN A 446 0.87 -11.73 -21.72
N ILE A 447 0.47 -10.46 -21.79
CA ILE A 447 0.23 -9.75 -23.06
C ILE A 447 1.51 -9.71 -23.91
N LEU A 448 2.63 -9.36 -23.30
CA LEU A 448 3.92 -9.31 -24.01
C LEU A 448 4.37 -10.69 -24.52
N ALA A 449 4.16 -11.74 -23.72
CA ALA A 449 4.50 -13.12 -24.11
C ALA A 449 3.62 -13.61 -25.28
N GLN A 450 2.30 -13.38 -25.21
CA GLN A 450 1.38 -13.75 -26.30
C GLN A 450 1.70 -13.03 -27.61
N ASN A 451 2.13 -11.76 -27.53
CA ASN A 451 2.51 -11.02 -28.73
C ASN A 451 3.83 -11.56 -29.35
N ARG A 452 4.79 -12.00 -28.53
CA ARG A 452 6.03 -12.63 -29.05
C ARG A 452 5.72 -13.95 -29.74
N ALA A 453 4.90 -14.81 -29.13
CA ALA A 453 4.50 -16.09 -29.74
C ALA A 453 3.68 -15.96 -31.02
N ARG A 454 3.12 -14.80 -31.33
CA ARG A 454 2.42 -14.53 -32.59
C ARG A 454 3.35 -14.01 -33.68
N LEU A 455 4.54 -13.55 -33.34
CA LEU A 455 5.54 -13.00 -34.26
C LEU A 455 6.63 -14.02 -34.60
N SER A 456 6.80 -15.07 -33.77
CA SER A 456 7.62 -16.28 -34.05
C SER A 456 6.83 -17.30 -34.84
#